data_dfb68665636bdc28efe66258a81f8a85
#
_entry.id   dfb68665636bdc28efe66258a81f8a85
#
_cell.length_a   1.000
_cell.length_b   1.000
_cell.length_c   1.000
_cell.angle_alpha   90.00
_cell.angle_beta   90.00
_cell.angle_gamma   90.00
#
_symmetry.space_group_name_H-M   'P 1'
#
loop_
_entity.id
_entity.type
_entity.pdbx_description
1 polymer ?
#
loop_
_entity_poly.entity_id
_entity_poly.type
_entity_poly.pdbx_seq_one_letter_code
_entity_poly.pdbx_strand_id
1 'polypeptide(L)'
;NVGGNVNLFHGSSRVSVIGLFNNVNQQNFSFEDILGVSGGSGGRGGVGALMVRPQSGVASVNSFGVNYSDSWGKTGRQDKVTLQASYFFNRTTTKNYSTIDKWYETPSPIDTLHTDGYSNNTNGNHRLNARLEWRISENQSLMSRTGLSFQSYDPYSTTYGHQWGESGLRVVDNFSDGGRTGVNLNQYLSYRTKLGKDGRTLTLDGSVRYRNNRGDTDSYSNQARGIDPDLIVVPTDTLLLRYQRAHSPSFSYNLRGDVTYTEPVSQYAQLSLQYRVAYNYQ
;
A
#
# COMPACT_ATOMS: atom_id res chain seq x y z
N ASN A 1 -7.27 -5.50 -23.03
CA ASN A 1 -6.59 -6.21 -21.95
C ASN A 1 -5.53 -7.11 -22.53
N VAL A 2 -4.30 -7.01 -22.04
CA VAL A 2 -3.20 -7.92 -22.36
C VAL A 2 -2.60 -8.37 -21.04
N GLY A 3 -2.50 -9.67 -20.85
CA GLY A 3 -1.90 -10.24 -19.67
C GLY A 3 -1.33 -11.63 -19.97
N GLY A 4 -0.35 -12.04 -19.20
CA GLY A 4 0.26 -13.34 -19.33
C GLY A 4 1.22 -13.63 -18.19
N ASN A 5 1.53 -14.91 -18.04
CA ASN A 5 2.53 -15.37 -17.11
C ASN A 5 3.49 -16.37 -17.78
N VAL A 6 4.72 -16.36 -17.30
CA VAL A 6 5.76 -17.32 -17.71
C VAL A 6 6.36 -17.91 -16.44
N ASN A 7 6.45 -19.23 -16.40
CA ASN A 7 7.07 -19.96 -15.31
C ASN A 7 8.24 -20.79 -15.85
N LEU A 8 9.41 -20.60 -15.25
CA LEU A 8 10.64 -21.32 -15.57
C LEU A 8 11.04 -22.16 -14.37
N PHE A 9 11.35 -23.42 -14.60
CA PHE A 9 11.76 -24.37 -13.57
C PHE A 9 13.11 -25.00 -13.99
N HIS A 10 14.07 -24.94 -13.09
CA HIS A 10 15.35 -25.60 -13.28
C HIS A 10 15.87 -26.14 -11.94
N GLY A 11 15.82 -27.45 -11.75
CA GLY A 11 16.17 -28.08 -10.48
C GLY A 11 15.33 -27.55 -9.31
N SER A 12 15.98 -26.94 -8.32
CA SER A 12 15.32 -26.28 -7.19
C SER A 12 14.89 -24.84 -7.50
N SER A 13 15.39 -24.27 -8.60
CA SER A 13 15.13 -22.90 -8.99
C SER A 13 13.78 -22.75 -9.70
N ARG A 14 13.02 -21.79 -9.29
CA ARG A 14 11.75 -21.42 -9.90
C ARG A 14 11.71 -19.91 -10.10
N VAL A 15 11.45 -19.47 -11.32
CA VAL A 15 11.20 -18.08 -11.68
C VAL A 15 9.81 -17.99 -12.28
N SER A 16 9.01 -17.05 -11.78
CA SER A 16 7.69 -16.74 -12.34
C SER A 16 7.64 -15.26 -12.67
N VAL A 17 7.22 -14.93 -13.87
CA VAL A 17 7.03 -13.55 -14.33
C VAL A 17 5.59 -13.40 -14.75
N ILE A 18 4.93 -12.35 -14.28
CA ILE A 18 3.54 -12.04 -14.62
C ILE A 18 3.43 -10.58 -15.05
N GLY A 19 2.65 -10.32 -16.09
CA GLY A 19 2.34 -8.97 -16.56
C GLY A 19 0.87 -8.83 -16.87
N LEU A 20 0.29 -7.68 -16.54
CA LEU A 20 -1.09 -7.33 -16.84
C LEU A 20 -1.16 -5.86 -17.23
N PHE A 21 -1.73 -5.60 -18.39
CA PHE A 21 -2.00 -4.28 -18.93
C PHE A 21 -3.48 -4.19 -19.29
N ASN A 22 -4.21 -3.28 -18.66
CA ASN A 22 -5.64 -3.24 -18.82
C ASN A 22 -6.13 -1.78 -18.70
N ASN A 23 -7.16 -1.43 -19.48
CA ASN A 23 -7.83 -0.14 -19.43
C ASN A 23 -9.34 -0.26 -19.15
N VAL A 24 -9.82 -1.43 -18.78
CA VAL A 24 -11.18 -1.71 -18.33
C VAL A 24 -11.15 -1.94 -16.83
N ASN A 25 -12.05 -1.36 -16.11
CA ASN A 25 -12.13 -1.34 -14.64
C ASN A 25 -12.22 -2.74 -13.99
N GLN A 26 -11.28 -3.63 -14.34
CA GLN A 26 -11.13 -4.98 -13.80
C GLN A 26 -10.05 -5.02 -12.72
N GLN A 27 -10.20 -5.93 -11.77
CA GLN A 27 -9.17 -6.22 -10.78
C GLN A 27 -7.87 -6.66 -11.46
N ASN A 28 -6.75 -6.17 -10.94
CA ASN A 28 -5.42 -6.32 -11.57
C ASN A 28 -4.93 -7.75 -11.59
N PHE A 29 -5.26 -8.57 -10.59
CA PHE A 29 -4.86 -9.97 -10.50
C PHE A 29 -5.96 -10.77 -9.81
N SER A 30 -6.18 -12.00 -10.27
CA SER A 30 -6.97 -12.96 -9.55
C SER A 30 -6.24 -13.44 -8.29
N PHE A 31 -6.99 -13.96 -7.34
CA PHE A 31 -6.42 -14.56 -6.13
C PHE A 31 -5.43 -15.70 -6.46
N GLU A 32 -5.71 -16.46 -7.50
CA GLU A 32 -4.87 -17.56 -7.99
C GLU A 32 -3.56 -17.06 -8.59
N ASP A 33 -3.57 -15.96 -9.33
CA ASP A 33 -2.37 -15.32 -9.87
C ASP A 33 -1.43 -14.86 -8.76
N ILE A 34 -2.00 -14.29 -7.68
CA ILE A 34 -1.24 -13.82 -6.53
C ILE A 34 -0.67 -14.97 -5.71
N LEU A 35 -1.42 -16.06 -5.52
CA LEU A 35 -0.95 -17.26 -4.82
C LEU A 35 0.22 -17.92 -5.56
N GLY A 36 0.18 -17.93 -6.89
CA GLY A 36 1.29 -18.43 -7.71
C GLY A 36 2.58 -17.64 -7.49
N VAL A 37 2.48 -16.33 -7.25
CA VAL A 37 3.61 -15.41 -7.03
C VAL A 37 4.06 -15.40 -5.56
N SER A 38 3.16 -15.56 -4.60
CA SER A 38 3.48 -15.45 -3.16
C SER A 38 3.93 -16.74 -2.48
N GLY A 39 4.10 -17.84 -3.23
CA GLY A 39 4.74 -19.07 -2.76
C GLY A 39 4.28 -19.56 -1.37
N GLY A 40 3.02 -19.91 -1.24
CA GLY A 40 2.57 -20.86 -0.22
C GLY A 40 2.65 -20.48 1.26
N SER A 41 2.75 -19.24 1.66
CA SER A 41 2.64 -18.84 3.06
C SER A 41 1.30 -18.16 3.33
N GLY A 42 0.30 -18.97 3.66
CA GLY A 42 -1.07 -18.56 3.97
C GLY A 42 -1.23 -17.70 5.22
N GLY A 43 -0.61 -16.53 5.23
CA GLY A 43 -0.90 -15.49 6.20
C GLY A 43 -2.06 -14.61 5.73
N ARG A 44 -3.16 -14.61 6.45
CA ARG A 44 -4.41 -13.85 6.19
C ARG A 44 -4.23 -12.34 5.94
N GLY A 45 -3.03 -11.76 6.12
CA GLY A 45 -2.75 -10.34 5.97
C GLY A 45 -2.06 -9.91 4.66
N GLY A 46 -1.47 -10.86 3.91
CA GLY A 46 -0.60 -10.50 2.76
C GLY A 46 -1.34 -10.28 1.44
N VAL A 47 -2.35 -11.07 1.15
CA VAL A 47 -3.02 -11.10 -0.15
C VAL A 47 -4.04 -9.99 -0.31
N GLY A 48 -4.82 -9.68 0.72
CA GLY A 48 -5.79 -8.58 0.69
C GLY A 48 -5.17 -7.20 0.48
N ALA A 49 -3.90 -7.04 0.88
CA ALA A 49 -3.15 -5.80 0.68
C ALA A 49 -2.65 -5.63 -0.78
N LEU A 50 -2.69 -6.67 -1.60
CA LEU A 50 -2.32 -6.64 -3.01
C LEU A 50 -3.54 -6.35 -3.92
N MET A 51 -4.74 -6.55 -3.41
CA MET A 51 -5.97 -6.29 -4.16
C MET A 51 -6.24 -4.79 -4.27
N VAL A 52 -6.36 -4.30 -5.49
CA VAL A 52 -6.87 -2.95 -5.76
C VAL A 52 -8.39 -3.04 -5.78
N ARG A 53 -9.05 -2.26 -4.92
CA ARG A 53 -10.52 -2.20 -4.91
C ARG A 53 -11.02 -1.53 -6.19
N PRO A 54 -12.15 -1.98 -6.77
CA PRO A 54 -12.78 -1.29 -7.88
C PRO A 54 -13.06 0.17 -7.48
N GLN A 55 -12.63 1.10 -8.33
CA GLN A 55 -12.90 2.52 -8.18
C GLN A 55 -13.91 2.94 -9.23
N SER A 56 -14.74 3.94 -8.93
CA SER A 56 -15.62 4.56 -9.93
C SER A 56 -14.77 5.26 -11.00
N GLY A 57 -15.21 5.20 -12.26
CA GLY A 57 -14.52 5.82 -13.39
C GLY A 57 -13.79 4.83 -14.29
N VAL A 58 -12.99 5.34 -15.23
CA VAL A 58 -12.18 4.55 -16.16
C VAL A 58 -10.79 4.38 -15.56
N ALA A 59 -10.42 3.13 -15.29
CA ALA A 59 -9.10 2.80 -14.75
C ALA A 59 -8.19 2.19 -15.82
N SER A 60 -6.98 2.73 -15.94
CA SER A 60 -5.88 2.14 -16.69
C SER A 60 -4.86 1.55 -15.72
N VAL A 61 -4.54 0.29 -15.90
CA VAL A 61 -3.71 -0.47 -14.99
C VAL A 61 -2.54 -1.10 -15.72
N ASN A 62 -1.34 -0.89 -15.19
CA ASN A 62 -0.10 -1.52 -15.62
C ASN A 62 0.52 -2.23 -14.41
N SER A 63 0.66 -3.54 -14.51
CA SER A 63 1.16 -4.36 -13.41
C SER A 63 2.20 -5.36 -13.91
N PHE A 64 3.22 -5.55 -13.10
CA PHE A 64 4.31 -6.47 -13.38
C PHE A 64 4.76 -7.12 -12.09
N GLY A 65 4.98 -8.42 -12.11
CA GLY A 65 5.44 -9.20 -10.99
C GLY A 65 6.53 -10.18 -11.37
N VAL A 66 7.51 -10.35 -10.48
CA VAL A 66 8.52 -11.38 -10.57
C VAL A 66 8.58 -12.13 -9.25
N ASN A 67 8.59 -13.42 -9.30
CA ASN A 67 8.83 -14.29 -8.16
C ASN A 67 10.01 -15.21 -8.45
N TYR A 68 10.92 -15.30 -7.49
CA TYR A 68 12.08 -16.17 -7.51
C TYR A 68 12.10 -17.04 -6.26
N SER A 69 12.34 -18.31 -6.43
CA SER A 69 12.54 -19.26 -5.33
C SER A 69 13.63 -20.23 -5.70
N ASP A 70 14.59 -20.44 -4.81
CA ASP A 70 15.64 -21.43 -4.99
C ASP A 70 16.13 -21.97 -3.64
N SER A 71 16.81 -23.13 -3.71
CA SER A 71 17.44 -23.76 -2.57
C SER A 71 18.81 -24.29 -2.96
N TRP A 72 19.83 -23.86 -2.22
CA TRP A 72 21.22 -24.28 -2.43
C TRP A 72 21.71 -25.04 -1.21
N GLY A 73 22.74 -25.85 -1.41
CA GLY A 73 23.41 -26.61 -0.36
C GLY A 73 23.37 -28.11 -0.63
N LYS A 74 24.14 -28.87 0.14
CA LYS A 74 24.25 -30.32 0.01
C LYS A 74 22.91 -30.98 0.40
N THR A 75 22.60 -32.09 -0.29
CA THR A 75 21.46 -32.98 0.03
C THR A 75 21.70 -33.62 1.38
N GLY A 76 21.43 -32.95 2.43
CA GLY A 76 21.67 -33.31 3.82
C GLY A 76 21.25 -32.17 4.72
N ARG A 77 21.39 -32.34 6.03
CA ARG A 77 20.85 -31.39 7.02
C ARG A 77 21.69 -30.10 7.23
N GLN A 78 22.84 -29.96 6.55
CA GLN A 78 23.80 -28.87 6.79
C GLN A 78 23.94 -27.96 5.55
N ASP A 79 24.25 -26.70 5.76
CA ASP A 79 24.52 -25.66 4.75
C ASP A 79 23.40 -25.45 3.72
N LYS A 80 22.15 -25.70 4.10
CA LYS A 80 21.02 -25.46 3.19
C LYS A 80 20.55 -24.00 3.30
N VAL A 81 20.58 -23.32 2.17
CA VAL A 81 20.03 -21.97 2.02
C VAL A 81 18.77 -22.06 1.15
N THR A 82 17.68 -21.48 1.58
CA THR A 82 16.46 -21.31 0.79
C THR A 82 16.16 -19.81 0.70
N LEU A 83 16.06 -19.30 -0.52
CA LEU A 83 15.67 -17.93 -0.82
C LEU A 83 14.35 -17.93 -1.57
N GLN A 84 13.43 -17.11 -1.11
CA GLN A 84 12.21 -16.76 -1.81
C GLN A 84 12.17 -15.24 -1.89
N ALA A 85 12.03 -14.68 -3.09
CA ALA A 85 11.95 -13.25 -3.31
C ALA A 85 10.84 -12.96 -4.30
N SER A 86 10.10 -11.91 -4.06
CA SER A 86 9.07 -11.41 -4.97
C SER A 86 9.16 -9.90 -5.11
N TYR A 87 9.07 -9.44 -6.32
CA TYR A 87 8.91 -8.03 -6.62
C TYR A 87 7.61 -7.82 -7.39
N PHE A 88 6.89 -6.79 -7.01
CA PHE A 88 5.63 -6.45 -7.61
C PHE A 88 5.54 -4.94 -7.85
N PHE A 89 5.22 -4.58 -9.07
CA PHE A 89 4.93 -3.22 -9.50
C PHE A 89 3.48 -3.11 -9.96
N ASN A 90 2.81 -2.04 -9.56
CA ASN A 90 1.48 -1.70 -10.04
C ASN A 90 1.35 -0.19 -10.18
N ARG A 91 0.89 0.27 -11.35
CA ARG A 91 0.50 1.66 -11.58
C ARG A 91 -0.94 1.69 -12.10
N THR A 92 -1.80 2.38 -11.36
CA THR A 92 -3.20 2.58 -11.73
C THR A 92 -3.46 4.07 -11.92
N THR A 93 -4.01 4.44 -13.06
CA THR A 93 -4.53 5.79 -13.32
C THR A 93 -6.03 5.69 -13.48
N THR A 94 -6.78 6.40 -12.64
CA THR A 94 -8.25 6.41 -12.65
C THR A 94 -8.74 7.81 -13.00
N LYS A 95 -9.55 7.90 -14.05
CA LYS A 95 -10.24 9.12 -14.46
C LYS A 95 -11.73 8.95 -14.19
N ASN A 96 -12.30 9.91 -13.50
CA ASN A 96 -13.73 9.92 -13.18
C ASN A 96 -14.33 11.27 -13.55
N TYR A 97 -15.49 11.22 -14.20
CA TYR A 97 -16.36 12.35 -14.48
C TYR A 97 -17.66 12.12 -13.71
N SER A 98 -18.12 13.13 -13.02
CA SER A 98 -19.36 13.08 -12.25
C SER A 98 -20.18 14.34 -12.49
N THR A 99 -21.47 14.18 -12.70
CA THR A 99 -22.44 15.26 -12.72
C THR A 99 -23.46 14.97 -11.64
N ILE A 100 -23.74 15.97 -10.81
CA ILE A 100 -24.69 15.87 -9.70
C ILE A 100 -25.70 16.99 -9.86
N ASP A 101 -26.97 16.61 -10.03
CA ASP A 101 -28.11 17.50 -10.02
C ASP A 101 -28.94 17.23 -8.74
N LYS A 102 -29.20 18.28 -7.96
CA LYS A 102 -30.01 18.21 -6.75
C LYS A 102 -31.07 19.28 -6.76
N TRP A 103 -32.24 18.91 -6.34
CA TRP A 103 -33.36 19.78 -6.10
C TRP A 103 -33.72 19.73 -4.62
N TYR A 104 -33.73 20.88 -3.97
CA TYR A 104 -34.13 20.98 -2.57
C TYR A 104 -35.55 21.48 -2.47
N GLU A 105 -36.45 20.62 -2.01
CA GLU A 105 -37.84 20.99 -1.69
C GLU A 105 -37.85 21.69 -0.32
N THR A 106 -37.80 23.01 -0.35
CA THR A 106 -38.00 23.83 0.84
C THR A 106 -39.34 24.56 0.75
N PRO A 107 -39.92 25.09 1.87
CA PRO A 107 -41.14 25.91 1.79
C PRO A 107 -40.99 27.21 0.98
N SER A 108 -39.82 27.58 0.59
CA SER A 108 -39.37 28.71 -0.24
C SER A 108 -38.93 28.22 -1.63
N PRO A 109 -38.68 29.10 -2.63
CA PRO A 109 -38.48 28.68 -4.02
C PRO A 109 -37.39 27.61 -4.13
N ILE A 110 -37.65 26.68 -5.07
CA ILE A 110 -36.82 25.49 -5.31
C ILE A 110 -35.38 25.86 -5.51
N ASP A 111 -34.51 25.43 -4.58
CA ASP A 111 -33.08 25.52 -4.74
C ASP A 111 -32.59 24.37 -5.64
N THR A 112 -31.86 24.68 -6.69
CA THR A 112 -31.24 23.71 -7.58
C THR A 112 -29.73 23.81 -7.49
N LEU A 113 -29.06 22.68 -7.37
CA LEU A 113 -27.60 22.56 -7.41
C LEU A 113 -27.19 21.68 -8.60
N HIS A 114 -26.39 22.22 -9.50
CA HIS A 114 -25.70 21.47 -10.54
C HIS A 114 -24.20 21.48 -10.25
N THR A 115 -23.56 20.31 -10.33
CA THR A 115 -22.13 20.18 -10.07
C THR A 115 -21.50 19.21 -11.05
N ASP A 116 -20.48 19.66 -11.78
CA ASP A 116 -19.61 18.84 -12.60
C ASP A 116 -18.27 18.63 -11.91
N GLY A 117 -17.86 17.40 -11.82
CA GLY A 117 -16.59 16.99 -11.22
C GLY A 117 -15.74 16.20 -12.19
N TYR A 118 -14.45 16.44 -12.13
CA TYR A 118 -13.44 15.64 -12.80
C TYR A 118 -12.35 15.28 -11.81
N SER A 119 -11.93 14.01 -11.81
CA SER A 119 -10.75 13.59 -11.07
C SER A 119 -9.85 12.68 -11.92
N ASN A 120 -8.55 12.84 -11.73
CA ASN A 120 -7.52 12.01 -12.33
C ASN A 120 -6.49 11.63 -11.27
N ASN A 121 -6.56 10.41 -10.81
CA ASN A 121 -5.74 9.91 -9.72
C ASN A 121 -4.76 8.86 -10.25
N THR A 122 -3.47 9.04 -10.01
CA THR A 122 -2.45 8.07 -10.34
C THR A 122 -1.87 7.48 -9.06
N ASN A 123 -1.88 6.17 -8.95
CA ASN A 123 -1.32 5.42 -7.83
C ASN A 123 -0.28 4.44 -8.34
N GLY A 124 0.97 4.60 -7.89
CA GLY A 124 2.10 3.73 -8.17
C GLY A 124 2.53 2.98 -6.92
N ASN A 125 2.71 1.67 -7.02
CA ASN A 125 3.16 0.82 -5.92
C ASN A 125 4.30 -0.08 -6.37
N HIS A 126 5.37 -0.11 -5.59
CA HIS A 126 6.45 -1.07 -5.69
C HIS A 126 6.49 -1.86 -4.39
N ARG A 127 6.56 -3.17 -4.49
CA ARG A 127 6.65 -4.06 -3.32
C ARG A 127 7.72 -5.11 -3.57
N LEU A 128 8.62 -5.22 -2.61
CA LEU A 128 9.63 -6.25 -2.57
C LEU A 128 9.43 -7.06 -1.28
N ASN A 129 9.35 -8.38 -1.43
CA ASN A 129 9.39 -9.28 -0.29
C ASN A 129 10.50 -10.29 -0.51
N ALA A 130 11.24 -10.58 0.55
CA ALA A 130 12.28 -11.59 0.53
C ALA A 130 12.25 -12.40 1.82
N ARG A 131 12.41 -13.71 1.70
CA ARG A 131 12.55 -14.66 2.80
C ARG A 131 13.77 -15.49 2.55
N LEU A 132 14.74 -15.38 3.44
CA LEU A 132 15.94 -16.19 3.47
C LEU A 132 15.85 -17.13 4.67
N GLU A 133 16.02 -18.41 4.44
CA GLU A 133 16.20 -19.42 5.48
C GLU A 133 17.56 -20.10 5.24
N TRP A 134 18.44 -19.95 6.19
CA TRP A 134 19.76 -20.54 6.16
C TRP A 134 19.95 -21.48 7.33
N ARG A 135 20.08 -22.76 7.04
CA ARG A 135 20.47 -23.79 7.99
C ARG A 135 21.99 -23.90 7.98
N ILE A 136 22.64 -23.08 8.85
CA ILE A 136 24.12 -22.97 8.93
C ILE A 136 24.74 -24.31 9.35
N SER A 137 24.09 -25.00 10.32
CA SER A 137 24.50 -26.32 10.80
C SER A 137 23.28 -27.08 11.34
N GLU A 138 23.48 -28.29 11.86
CA GLU A 138 22.40 -29.06 12.53
C GLU A 138 21.85 -28.31 13.75
N ASN A 139 22.66 -27.45 14.35
CA ASN A 139 22.36 -26.75 15.57
C ASN A 139 22.05 -25.27 15.37
N GLN A 140 22.28 -24.70 14.18
CA GLN A 140 22.18 -23.28 13.95
C GLN A 140 21.34 -22.97 12.70
N SER A 141 20.42 -22.05 12.84
CA SER A 141 19.62 -21.56 11.74
C SER A 141 19.41 -20.05 11.82
N LEU A 142 19.40 -19.42 10.66
CA LEU A 142 19.11 -18.01 10.47
C LEU A 142 17.90 -17.87 9.53
N MET A 143 16.95 -17.03 9.91
CA MET A 143 15.82 -16.65 9.08
C MET A 143 15.76 -15.14 8.98
N SER A 144 15.63 -14.64 7.77
CA SER A 144 15.39 -13.24 7.49
C SER A 144 14.12 -13.08 6.67
N ARG A 145 13.29 -12.13 7.03
CA ARG A 145 12.11 -11.71 6.26
C ARG A 145 12.16 -10.21 6.07
N THR A 146 12.21 -9.79 4.82
CA THR A 146 12.25 -8.39 4.41
C THR A 146 11.00 -8.07 3.62
N GLY A 147 10.31 -7.02 3.99
CA GLY A 147 9.23 -6.43 3.22
C GLY A 147 9.51 -4.94 3.01
N LEU A 148 9.64 -4.51 1.77
CA LEU A 148 9.83 -3.12 1.38
C LEU A 148 8.70 -2.72 0.45
N SER A 149 8.06 -1.60 0.74
CA SER A 149 7.09 -1.00 -0.18
C SER A 149 7.35 0.48 -0.36
N PHE A 150 7.23 0.90 -1.59
CA PHE A 150 7.21 2.30 -1.99
C PHE A 150 5.89 2.58 -2.70
N GLN A 151 5.23 3.66 -2.32
CA GLN A 151 3.97 4.10 -2.92
C GLN A 151 4.07 5.57 -3.31
N SER A 152 3.60 5.90 -4.52
CA SER A 152 3.30 7.26 -4.95
C SER A 152 1.81 7.38 -5.25
N TYR A 153 1.22 8.50 -4.89
CA TYR A 153 -0.18 8.81 -5.18
C TYR A 153 -0.30 10.27 -5.56
N ASP A 154 -0.73 10.52 -6.79
CA ASP A 154 -0.85 11.85 -7.38
C ASP A 154 -2.33 12.10 -7.68
N PRO A 155 -3.10 12.68 -6.73
CA PRO A 155 -4.48 13.06 -6.91
C PRO A 155 -4.60 14.41 -7.60
N TYR A 156 -5.51 14.48 -8.54
CA TYR A 156 -5.94 15.72 -9.20
C TYR A 156 -7.45 15.76 -9.27
N SER A 157 -8.08 16.87 -8.89
CA SER A 157 -9.51 17.03 -9.03
C SER A 157 -9.92 18.46 -9.30
N THR A 158 -10.97 18.62 -10.09
CA THR A 158 -11.68 19.87 -10.32
C THR A 158 -13.16 19.65 -10.06
N THR A 159 -13.82 20.66 -9.53
CA THR A 159 -15.27 20.67 -9.33
C THR A 159 -15.80 22.05 -9.66
N TYR A 160 -16.67 22.13 -10.65
CA TYR A 160 -17.41 23.33 -10.99
C TYR A 160 -18.89 23.11 -10.63
N GLY A 161 -19.49 24.07 -9.96
CA GLY A 161 -20.89 23.96 -9.58
C GLY A 161 -21.60 25.30 -9.54
N HIS A 162 -22.89 25.29 -9.80
CA HIS A 162 -23.77 26.44 -9.63
C HIS A 162 -25.03 26.04 -8.88
N GLN A 163 -25.48 26.90 -8.00
CA GLN A 163 -26.68 26.74 -7.20
C GLN A 163 -27.55 27.99 -7.39
N TRP A 164 -28.82 27.75 -7.69
CA TRP A 164 -29.85 28.76 -7.74
C TRP A 164 -30.75 28.65 -6.52
N GLY A 165 -31.02 29.78 -5.88
CA GLY A 165 -31.95 29.87 -4.78
C GLY A 165 -32.42 31.29 -4.53
N GLU A 166 -33.13 31.48 -3.43
CA GLU A 166 -33.70 32.78 -3.03
C GLU A 166 -32.65 33.90 -2.91
N SER A 167 -31.42 33.52 -2.55
CA SER A 167 -30.28 34.45 -2.41
C SER A 167 -29.53 34.73 -3.73
N GLY A 168 -30.05 34.30 -4.88
CA GLY A 168 -29.43 34.43 -6.19
C GLY A 168 -28.54 33.25 -6.56
N LEU A 169 -27.74 33.43 -7.63
CA LEU A 169 -26.81 32.43 -8.11
C LEU A 169 -25.57 32.34 -7.20
N ARG A 170 -25.20 31.13 -6.85
CA ARG A 170 -23.91 30.80 -6.25
C ARG A 170 -23.09 29.96 -7.22
N VAL A 171 -21.88 30.37 -7.52
CA VAL A 171 -20.93 29.61 -8.35
C VAL A 171 -19.75 29.16 -7.46
N VAL A 172 -19.34 27.92 -7.65
CA VAL A 172 -18.19 27.33 -6.96
C VAL A 172 -17.29 26.69 -7.99
N ASP A 173 -16.00 27.07 -7.95
CA ASP A 173 -14.95 26.46 -8.75
C ASP A 173 -13.82 26.02 -7.79
N ASN A 174 -13.65 24.72 -7.68
CA ASN A 174 -12.64 24.13 -6.81
C ASN A 174 -11.63 23.35 -7.65
N PHE A 175 -10.39 23.50 -7.29
CA PHE A 175 -9.27 22.76 -7.85
C PHE A 175 -8.44 22.19 -6.70
N SER A 176 -7.98 20.96 -6.84
CA SER A 176 -7.04 20.34 -5.91
C SER A 176 -6.04 19.49 -6.68
N ASP A 177 -4.77 19.70 -6.38
CA ASP A 177 -3.65 18.94 -6.91
C ASP A 177 -2.71 18.57 -5.78
N GLY A 178 -2.07 17.41 -5.87
CA GLY A 178 -1.21 16.96 -4.79
C GLY A 178 -0.32 15.80 -5.18
N GLY A 179 0.59 15.49 -4.28
CA GLY A 179 1.47 14.34 -4.36
C GLY A 179 1.67 13.71 -2.99
N ARG A 180 1.61 12.40 -2.91
CA ARG A 180 1.93 11.65 -1.69
C ARG A 180 2.89 10.54 -2.02
N THR A 181 3.94 10.43 -1.20
CA THR A 181 4.91 9.34 -1.29
C THR A 181 5.00 8.63 0.05
N GLY A 182 5.17 7.33 0.01
CA GLY A 182 5.29 6.52 1.20
C GLY A 182 6.33 5.42 1.04
N VAL A 183 7.17 5.24 2.05
CA VAL A 183 8.13 4.15 2.15
C VAL A 183 7.84 3.37 3.42
N ASN A 184 7.67 2.06 3.31
CA ASN A 184 7.53 1.17 4.45
C ASN A 184 8.55 0.04 4.33
N LEU A 185 9.36 -0.14 5.38
CA LEU A 185 10.28 -1.25 5.53
C LEU A 185 9.87 -2.07 6.75
N ASN A 186 9.73 -3.37 6.57
CA ASN A 186 9.56 -4.34 7.64
C ASN A 186 10.67 -5.38 7.52
N GLN A 187 11.55 -5.44 8.49
CA GLN A 187 12.62 -6.41 8.57
C GLN A 187 12.44 -7.25 9.83
N TYR A 188 12.51 -8.54 9.67
CA TYR A 188 12.55 -9.50 10.76
C TYR A 188 13.76 -10.43 10.57
N LEU A 189 14.54 -10.61 11.63
CA LEU A 189 15.69 -11.49 11.69
C LEU A 189 15.53 -12.42 12.89
N SER A 190 15.72 -13.70 12.68
CA SER A 190 15.68 -14.73 13.75
C SER A 190 16.90 -15.63 13.61
N TYR A 191 17.69 -15.66 14.65
CA TYR A 191 18.80 -16.60 14.78
C TYR A 191 18.50 -17.58 15.92
N ARG A 192 18.58 -18.86 15.62
CA ARG A 192 18.36 -19.94 16.58
C ARG A 192 19.57 -20.86 16.65
N THR A 193 20.00 -21.17 17.85
CA THR A 193 21.08 -22.14 18.10
C THR A 193 20.66 -23.13 19.20
N LYS A 194 21.08 -24.39 19.02
CA LYS A 194 21.00 -25.44 20.07
C LYS A 194 22.30 -25.38 20.87
N LEU A 195 22.18 -25.52 22.19
CA LEU A 195 23.29 -25.37 23.14
C LEU A 195 23.59 -26.74 23.82
N GLY A 196 24.30 -27.60 23.10
CA GLY A 196 24.86 -28.86 23.66
C GLY A 196 23.82 -29.90 24.09
N LYS A 197 22.99 -29.60 25.09
CA LYS A 197 21.96 -30.50 25.61
C LYS A 197 20.73 -30.55 24.70
N ASP A 198 20.20 -31.74 24.45
CA ASP A 198 18.98 -31.90 23.66
C ASP A 198 17.81 -31.10 24.25
N GLY A 199 17.17 -30.29 23.40
CA GLY A 199 16.08 -29.39 23.80
C GLY A 199 16.52 -28.03 24.34
N ARG A 200 17.81 -27.82 24.68
CA ARG A 200 18.32 -26.49 25.06
C ARG A 200 18.53 -25.60 23.85
N THR A 201 17.87 -24.46 23.82
CA THR A 201 17.94 -23.55 22.68
C THR A 201 18.06 -22.09 23.12
N LEU A 202 18.80 -21.32 22.33
CA LEU A 202 18.81 -19.86 22.37
C LEU A 202 18.25 -19.32 21.05
N THR A 203 17.29 -18.44 21.15
CA THR A 203 16.71 -17.74 20.00
C THR A 203 16.88 -16.24 20.20
N LEU A 204 17.41 -15.58 19.18
CA LEU A 204 17.55 -14.15 19.10
C LEU A 204 16.67 -13.65 17.95
N ASP A 205 15.66 -12.85 18.27
CA ASP A 205 14.75 -12.25 17.30
C ASP A 205 14.93 -10.75 17.28
N GLY A 206 15.02 -10.19 16.10
CA GLY A 206 15.07 -8.75 15.87
C GLY A 206 14.03 -8.33 14.83
N SER A 207 13.35 -7.21 15.06
CA SER A 207 12.49 -6.63 14.05
C SER A 207 12.63 -5.12 13.99
N VAL A 208 12.60 -4.62 12.75
CA VAL A 208 12.62 -3.20 12.43
C VAL A 208 11.41 -2.91 11.57
N ARG A 209 10.60 -1.93 11.97
CA ARG A 209 9.56 -1.35 11.13
C ARG A 209 9.87 0.13 10.96
N TYR A 210 9.96 0.54 9.72
CA TYR A 210 10.20 1.93 9.36
C TYR A 210 9.10 2.38 8.43
N ARG A 211 8.55 3.56 8.69
CA ARG A 211 7.55 4.20 7.85
C ARG A 211 7.90 5.67 7.69
N ASN A 212 7.90 6.11 6.46
CA ASN A 212 8.03 7.52 6.13
C ASN A 212 7.00 7.84 5.02
N ASN A 213 6.06 8.71 5.34
CA ASN A 213 5.07 9.20 4.38
C ASN A 213 5.20 10.72 4.31
N ARG A 214 5.11 11.24 3.12
CA ARG A 214 5.10 12.68 2.85
C ARG A 214 3.98 12.98 1.88
N GLY A 215 3.19 13.99 2.19
CA GLY A 215 2.13 14.45 1.33
C GLY A 215 2.11 15.96 1.24
N ASP A 216 1.99 16.46 0.02
CA ASP A 216 1.77 17.86 -0.30
C ASP A 216 0.46 17.96 -1.08
N THR A 217 -0.39 18.93 -0.74
CA THR A 217 -1.65 19.17 -1.44
C THR A 217 -1.89 20.66 -1.57
N ASP A 218 -2.08 21.13 -2.77
CA ASP A 218 -2.51 22.47 -3.10
C ASP A 218 -4.00 22.45 -3.44
N SER A 219 -4.79 23.29 -2.75
CA SER A 219 -6.22 23.42 -2.97
C SER A 219 -6.57 24.86 -3.23
N TYR A 220 -7.35 25.07 -4.24
CA TYR A 220 -7.87 26.36 -4.65
C TYR A 220 -9.40 26.30 -4.68
N SER A 221 -10.06 27.25 -4.05
CA SER A 221 -11.51 27.38 -4.04
C SER A 221 -11.88 28.80 -4.35
N ASN A 222 -12.70 28.95 -5.37
CA ASN A 222 -13.28 30.20 -5.81
C ASN A 222 -14.80 30.10 -5.66
N GLN A 223 -15.39 31.00 -4.93
CA GLN A 223 -16.83 31.05 -4.70
C GLN A 223 -17.34 32.46 -4.97
N ALA A 224 -18.38 32.56 -5.75
CA ALA A 224 -19.13 33.79 -5.95
C ALA A 224 -20.58 33.58 -5.51
N ARG A 225 -21.18 34.55 -4.83
CA ARG A 225 -22.53 34.46 -4.26
C ARG A 225 -23.33 35.71 -4.58
N GLY A 226 -24.65 35.55 -4.64
CA GLY A 226 -25.58 36.68 -4.88
C GLY A 226 -25.40 37.27 -6.27
N ILE A 227 -24.97 36.49 -7.24
CA ILE A 227 -24.75 36.94 -8.61
C ILE A 227 -26.13 37.05 -9.28
N ASP A 228 -26.37 38.20 -9.89
CA ASP A 228 -27.47 38.34 -10.84
C ASP A 228 -27.04 37.64 -12.16
N PRO A 229 -27.83 36.70 -12.68
CA PRO A 229 -27.48 35.98 -13.90
C PRO A 229 -27.32 36.86 -15.12
N ASP A 230 -27.89 38.03 -15.11
CA ASP A 230 -27.80 39.00 -16.20
C ASP A 230 -26.52 39.90 -16.10
N LEU A 231 -25.74 39.77 -15.01
CA LEU A 231 -24.49 40.49 -14.81
C LEU A 231 -23.33 39.81 -15.56
N ILE A 232 -22.69 40.54 -16.45
CA ILE A 232 -21.50 40.09 -17.20
C ILE A 232 -20.24 40.06 -16.32
N VAL A 233 -20.22 40.81 -15.21
CA VAL A 233 -19.07 40.92 -14.32
C VAL A 233 -19.53 40.62 -12.86
N VAL A 234 -18.86 39.69 -12.21
CA VAL A 234 -19.09 39.35 -10.81
C VAL A 234 -18.52 40.47 -9.94
N PRO A 235 -19.32 41.08 -9.03
CA PRO A 235 -18.81 42.06 -8.07
C PRO A 235 -17.73 41.46 -7.17
N THR A 236 -16.64 42.18 -6.93
CA THR A 236 -15.50 41.70 -6.13
C THR A 236 -15.83 41.44 -4.67
N ASP A 237 -16.84 42.09 -4.12
CA ASP A 237 -17.34 41.92 -2.76
C ASP A 237 -18.12 40.63 -2.54
N THR A 238 -18.58 39.97 -3.63
CA THR A 238 -19.27 38.66 -3.59
C THR A 238 -18.32 37.49 -3.85
N LEU A 239 -17.03 37.76 -4.13
CA LEU A 239 -16.05 36.77 -4.49
C LEU A 239 -15.24 36.33 -3.27
N LEU A 240 -15.25 35.02 -2.98
CA LEU A 240 -14.41 34.41 -1.94
C LEU A 240 -13.35 33.52 -2.61
N LEU A 241 -12.10 33.97 -2.54
CA LEU A 241 -10.94 33.21 -3.02
C LEU A 241 -10.21 32.58 -1.83
N ARG A 242 -9.96 31.29 -1.91
CA ARG A 242 -9.23 30.55 -0.88
C ARG A 242 -8.17 29.68 -1.54
N TYR A 243 -6.91 29.91 -1.19
CA TYR A 243 -5.81 29.02 -1.51
C TYR A 243 -5.28 28.38 -0.24
N GLN A 244 -5.06 27.08 -0.28
CA GLN A 244 -4.49 26.31 0.83
C GLN A 244 -3.41 25.37 0.33
N ARG A 245 -2.29 25.38 1.02
CA ARG A 245 -1.24 24.36 0.88
C ARG A 245 -1.18 23.56 2.16
N ALA A 246 -1.36 22.26 2.04
CA ALA A 246 -1.22 21.31 3.14
C ALA A 246 0.06 20.49 2.95
N HIS A 247 0.87 20.42 4.00
CA HIS A 247 2.06 19.57 4.08
C HIS A 247 1.86 18.58 5.23
N SER A 248 1.92 17.29 4.92
CA SER A 248 1.58 16.21 5.85
C SER A 248 2.72 15.18 5.93
N PRO A 249 3.82 15.48 6.64
CA PRO A 249 4.86 14.50 6.90
C PRO A 249 4.40 13.54 8.00
N SER A 250 4.73 12.26 7.86
CA SER A 250 4.55 11.25 8.89
C SER A 250 5.74 10.32 8.88
N PHE A 251 6.43 10.23 10.01
CA PHE A 251 7.61 9.43 10.17
C PHE A 251 7.48 8.57 11.43
N SER A 252 7.75 7.29 11.32
CA SER A 252 7.79 6.41 12.49
C SER A 252 8.77 5.26 12.31
N TYR A 253 9.37 4.84 13.39
CA TYR A 253 10.10 3.59 13.43
C TYR A 253 9.86 2.84 14.74
N ASN A 254 9.85 1.52 14.62
CA ASN A 254 9.69 0.59 15.72
C ASN A 254 10.84 -0.43 15.64
N LEU A 255 11.59 -0.51 16.71
CA LEU A 255 12.67 -1.48 16.90
C LEU A 255 12.28 -2.44 18.01
N ARG A 256 12.44 -3.73 17.79
CA ARG A 256 12.17 -4.75 18.80
C ARG A 256 13.24 -5.82 18.74
N GLY A 257 13.73 -6.20 19.93
CA GLY A 257 14.62 -7.32 20.15
C GLY A 257 14.02 -8.28 21.19
N ASP A 258 14.05 -9.56 20.90
CA ASP A 258 13.63 -10.62 21.81
C ASP A 258 14.78 -11.62 21.96
N VAL A 259 15.10 -12.00 23.19
CA VAL A 259 16.01 -13.10 23.52
C VAL A 259 15.22 -14.16 24.25
N THR A 260 15.20 -15.37 23.73
CA THR A 260 14.47 -16.49 24.32
C THR A 260 15.46 -17.62 24.58
N TYR A 261 15.59 -18.02 25.86
CA TYR A 261 16.35 -19.17 26.29
C TYR A 261 15.41 -20.27 26.75
N THR A 262 15.59 -21.49 26.26
CA THR A 262 14.81 -22.66 26.65
C THR A 262 15.71 -23.72 27.22
N GLU A 263 15.39 -24.19 28.45
CA GLU A 263 16.07 -25.25 29.20
C GLU A 263 15.14 -26.44 29.38
N PRO A 264 15.47 -27.63 28.91
CA PRO A 264 14.75 -28.84 29.23
C PRO A 264 15.06 -29.28 30.67
N VAL A 265 14.06 -29.22 31.55
CA VAL A 265 14.19 -29.58 32.98
C VAL A 265 13.99 -31.08 33.16
N SER A 266 13.07 -31.70 32.42
CA SER A 266 12.81 -33.12 32.41
C SER A 266 12.33 -33.60 31.06
N GLN A 267 12.03 -34.91 30.90
CA GLN A 267 11.42 -35.45 29.69
C GLN A 267 10.05 -34.84 29.36
N TYR A 268 9.37 -34.32 30.37
CA TYR A 268 7.99 -33.78 30.27
C TYR A 268 7.90 -32.27 30.56
N ALA A 269 9.01 -31.62 30.93
CA ALA A 269 9.01 -30.22 31.35
C ALA A 269 10.17 -29.43 30.75
N GLN A 270 9.87 -28.24 30.26
CA GLN A 270 10.86 -27.28 29.84
C GLN A 270 10.56 -25.90 30.44
N LEU A 271 11.62 -25.15 30.75
CA LEU A 271 11.58 -23.78 31.22
C LEU A 271 11.96 -22.88 30.07
N SER A 272 11.17 -21.83 29.79
CA SER A 272 11.47 -20.82 28.80
C SER A 272 11.54 -19.44 29.46
N LEU A 273 12.67 -18.78 29.30
CA LEU A 273 12.90 -17.40 29.73
C LEU A 273 12.95 -16.51 28.51
N GLN A 274 12.12 -15.47 28.50
CA GLN A 274 12.09 -14.50 27.42
C GLN A 274 12.33 -13.11 27.98
N TYR A 275 13.26 -12.40 27.33
CA TYR A 275 13.49 -10.98 27.56
C TYR A 275 13.21 -10.20 26.30
N ARG A 276 12.44 -9.11 26.41
CA ARG A 276 12.02 -8.29 25.28
C ARG A 276 12.36 -6.84 25.52
N VAL A 277 12.95 -6.20 24.50
CA VAL A 277 13.16 -4.77 24.41
C VAL A 277 12.43 -4.23 23.19
N ALA A 278 11.74 -3.12 23.34
CA ALA A 278 11.09 -2.44 22.23
C ALA A 278 11.28 -0.93 22.37
N TYR A 279 11.53 -0.27 21.24
CA TYR A 279 11.62 1.17 21.13
C TYR A 279 10.74 1.67 19.99
N ASN A 280 9.90 2.65 20.28
CA ASN A 280 8.96 3.25 19.33
C ASN A 280 9.20 4.74 19.23
N TYR A 281 9.21 5.26 18.03
CA TYR A 281 9.26 6.68 17.72
C TYR A 281 8.22 7.04 16.67
N GLN A 282 7.51 8.16 16.87
CA GLN A 282 6.49 8.70 15.97
C GLN A 282 6.66 10.21 15.83
#